data_a4fd130b9f7f76697f70414394a00070
#
_entry.id   a4fd130b9f7f76697f70414394a00070
#
_cell.length_a   1.000
_cell.length_b   1.000
_cell.length_c   1.000
_cell.angle_alpha   90.00
_cell.angle_beta   90.00
_cell.angle_gamma   90.00
#
_symmetry.space_group_name_H-M   'P 1'
#
loop_
_entity.id
_entity.type
_entity.pdbx_description
1 polymer ?
#
loop_
_entity_poly.entity_id
_entity_poly.type
_entity_poly.pdbx_seq_one_letter_code
_entity_poly.pdbx_strand_id
1 'polypeptide(L)'
;SYGNADKGYEDADGFAAKLTVADGNVFDGCISYNNADDGWDLFAKVETGSIGSVTLQNCVAYGNGYLEDGTNAGNGNGFKMGGDSLSGYHRLINSVAYNNKAKGIDSNSCPDIQVTSSTTFNNESYNVAFYTNTAANTDFGANGILSYRKDTNVSEQFKAKGTQDESKIYGDSNYYWDTTAQKSSNKSGATVTDDWFVSTDTSIVPTRNADGTINMNGLLVLTDKAPAGVGARLNGTASSVIT
;
A
#
# COMPACT_ATOMS: atom_id res chain seq x y z
N SER A 1 -2.21 12.24 -9.60
CA SER A 1 -3.63 12.56 -9.37
C SER A 1 -3.79 13.11 -7.96
N TYR A 2 -4.48 14.23 -7.78
CA TYR A 2 -4.70 14.82 -6.46
C TYR A 2 -5.90 15.74 -6.44
N GLY A 3 -6.42 15.96 -5.22
CA GLY A 3 -7.50 16.92 -4.99
C GLY A 3 -8.82 16.55 -5.64
N ASN A 4 -9.02 15.29 -6.02
CA ASN A 4 -10.29 14.83 -6.56
C ASN A 4 -11.32 14.77 -5.43
N ALA A 5 -12.50 15.32 -5.65
CA ALA A 5 -13.60 15.30 -4.70
C ALA A 5 -14.94 15.30 -5.43
N ASP A 6 -15.86 14.49 -4.93
CA ASP A 6 -17.26 14.49 -5.31
C ASP A 6 -18.12 14.96 -4.12
N LYS A 7 -19.42 15.15 -4.36
CA LYS A 7 -20.33 15.64 -3.32
C LYS A 7 -20.47 14.70 -2.12
N GLY A 8 -20.29 13.39 -2.34
CA GLY A 8 -20.43 12.34 -1.32
C GLY A 8 -19.11 11.95 -0.68
N TYR A 9 -18.00 12.31 -1.28
CA TYR A 9 -16.64 11.88 -0.90
C TYR A 9 -16.39 10.36 -0.94
N GLU A 10 -17.20 9.62 -1.70
CA GLU A 10 -17.16 8.15 -1.68
C GLU A 10 -16.66 7.50 -2.99
N ASP A 11 -16.51 8.31 -4.07
CA ASP A 11 -16.15 7.82 -5.40
C ASP A 11 -15.03 8.63 -6.07
N ALA A 12 -14.44 9.61 -5.38
CA ALA A 12 -13.42 10.47 -5.93
C ALA A 12 -12.00 9.96 -5.59
N ASP A 13 -11.64 8.85 -6.24
CA ASP A 13 -10.33 8.24 -6.14
C ASP A 13 -9.26 9.01 -6.91
N GLY A 14 -7.99 8.80 -6.56
CA GLY A 14 -6.87 9.25 -7.38
C GLY A 14 -6.82 8.53 -8.72
N PHE A 15 -6.88 7.21 -8.70
CA PHE A 15 -6.93 6.32 -9.85
C PHE A 15 -7.92 5.18 -9.60
N ALA A 16 -8.82 4.94 -10.55
CA ALA A 16 -9.82 3.90 -10.46
C ALA A 16 -9.72 2.94 -11.66
N ALA A 17 -9.15 1.75 -11.43
CA ALA A 17 -9.15 0.65 -12.41
C ALA A 17 -10.08 -0.44 -11.87
N LYS A 18 -11.40 -0.23 -12.00
CA LYS A 18 -12.43 -1.00 -11.30
C LYS A 18 -13.55 -1.52 -12.21
N LEU A 19 -14.33 -2.45 -11.72
CA LEU A 19 -15.55 -3.05 -12.26
C LEU A 19 -15.37 -3.96 -13.48
N THR A 20 -14.89 -3.46 -14.63
CA THR A 20 -14.82 -4.23 -15.88
C THR A 20 -13.48 -4.11 -16.60
N VAL A 21 -12.43 -3.89 -15.83
CA VAL A 21 -11.05 -3.72 -16.35
C VAL A 21 -10.48 -5.05 -16.81
N ALA A 22 -9.83 -5.06 -17.97
CA ALA A 22 -9.12 -6.21 -18.51
C ALA A 22 -7.72 -6.38 -17.91
N ASP A 23 -7.08 -7.53 -18.16
CA ASP A 23 -5.71 -7.81 -17.74
C ASP A 23 -4.67 -6.85 -18.34
N GLY A 24 -3.56 -6.67 -17.63
CA GLY A 24 -2.36 -6.04 -18.15
C GLY A 24 -2.30 -4.53 -17.96
N ASN A 25 -3.19 -3.92 -17.18
CA ASN A 25 -3.07 -2.52 -16.82
C ASN A 25 -1.93 -2.30 -15.84
N VAL A 26 -1.09 -1.32 -16.12
CA VAL A 26 0.08 -0.97 -15.30
C VAL A 26 0.06 0.51 -14.97
N PHE A 27 0.19 0.83 -13.68
CA PHE A 27 0.49 2.17 -13.19
C PHE A 27 1.95 2.18 -12.73
N ASP A 28 2.79 2.95 -13.37
CA ASP A 28 4.22 3.03 -13.07
C ASP A 28 4.63 4.47 -12.75
N GLY A 29 5.27 4.67 -11.61
CA GLY A 29 5.75 5.98 -11.21
C GLY A 29 4.64 7.01 -10.97
N CYS A 30 3.46 6.59 -10.52
CA CYS A 30 2.34 7.49 -10.26
C CYS A 30 2.31 7.96 -8.80
N ILE A 31 1.85 9.20 -8.58
CA ILE A 31 1.62 9.77 -7.25
C ILE A 31 0.13 10.08 -7.12
N SER A 32 -0.48 9.63 -6.01
CA SER A 32 -1.87 9.91 -5.65
C SER A 32 -1.94 10.49 -4.24
N TYR A 33 -2.51 11.70 -4.08
CA TYR A 33 -2.59 12.33 -2.76
C TYR A 33 -3.77 13.30 -2.61
N ASN A 34 -4.21 13.47 -1.39
CA ASN A 34 -5.30 14.36 -1.01
C ASN A 34 -6.56 14.20 -1.87
N ASN A 35 -6.88 12.97 -2.26
CA ASN A 35 -8.14 12.64 -2.87
C ASN A 35 -9.19 12.37 -1.79
N ALA A 36 -10.44 12.69 -2.07
CA ALA A 36 -11.52 12.55 -1.10
C ALA A 36 -11.75 11.09 -0.68
N ASP A 37 -11.59 10.14 -1.60
CA ASP A 37 -11.67 8.72 -1.29
C ASP A 37 -10.28 8.06 -1.37
N ASP A 38 -10.08 7.03 -2.14
CA ASP A 38 -8.86 6.23 -2.13
C ASP A 38 -7.76 6.78 -3.06
N GLY A 39 -6.51 6.43 -2.81
CA GLY A 39 -5.41 6.72 -3.73
C GLY A 39 -5.53 5.91 -5.01
N TRP A 40 -5.72 4.61 -4.88
CA TRP A 40 -6.12 3.66 -5.93
C TRP A 40 -7.31 2.86 -5.49
N ASP A 41 -8.28 2.66 -6.40
CA ASP A 41 -9.39 1.74 -6.22
C ASP A 41 -9.44 0.71 -7.35
N LEU A 42 -9.14 -0.55 -7.02
CA LEU A 42 -9.22 -1.70 -7.92
C LEU A 42 -10.47 -2.54 -7.62
N PHE A 43 -11.59 -1.88 -7.32
CA PHE A 43 -12.79 -2.53 -6.84
C PHE A 43 -13.41 -3.46 -7.90
N ALA A 44 -13.68 -4.69 -7.47
CA ALA A 44 -14.52 -5.65 -8.16
C ALA A 44 -15.78 -5.91 -7.33
N LYS A 45 -16.90 -6.21 -7.97
CA LYS A 45 -18.15 -6.56 -7.31
C LYS A 45 -18.81 -7.78 -7.94
N VAL A 46 -19.59 -8.51 -7.15
CA VAL A 46 -20.21 -9.79 -7.56
C VAL A 46 -21.02 -9.65 -8.85
N GLU A 47 -21.74 -8.54 -9.04
CA GLU A 47 -22.60 -8.33 -10.21
C GLU A 47 -21.82 -8.21 -11.52
N THR A 48 -20.59 -7.74 -11.48
CA THR A 48 -19.73 -7.62 -12.69
C THR A 48 -18.64 -8.69 -12.76
N GLY A 49 -18.42 -9.43 -11.67
CA GLY A 49 -17.38 -10.43 -11.56
C GLY A 49 -16.00 -9.87 -11.28
N SER A 50 -14.99 -10.72 -11.30
CA SER A 50 -13.59 -10.36 -11.15
C SER A 50 -13.14 -9.40 -12.25
N ILE A 51 -12.20 -8.52 -11.92
CA ILE A 51 -11.49 -7.69 -12.90
C ILE A 51 -10.14 -8.32 -13.24
N GLY A 52 -9.58 -7.94 -14.38
CA GLY A 52 -8.25 -8.36 -14.78
C GLY A 52 -7.15 -7.89 -13.83
N SER A 53 -6.02 -8.59 -13.83
CA SER A 53 -4.89 -8.26 -12.98
C SER A 53 -4.32 -6.87 -13.32
N VAL A 54 -4.14 -6.06 -12.29
CA VAL A 54 -3.55 -4.72 -12.37
C VAL A 54 -2.24 -4.70 -11.60
N THR A 55 -1.21 -4.08 -12.19
CA THR A 55 0.08 -3.87 -11.54
C THR A 55 0.27 -2.39 -11.19
N LEU A 56 0.57 -2.14 -9.92
CA LEU A 56 0.97 -0.84 -9.41
C LEU A 56 2.45 -0.93 -9.05
N GLN A 57 3.32 -0.15 -9.69
CA GLN A 57 4.75 -0.18 -9.40
C GLN A 57 5.37 1.20 -9.31
N ASN A 58 6.36 1.36 -8.44
CA ASN A 58 7.05 2.63 -8.22
C ASN A 58 6.08 3.78 -7.87
N CYS A 59 4.97 3.48 -7.20
CA CYS A 59 3.89 4.43 -6.93
C CYS A 59 3.96 4.96 -5.50
N VAL A 60 3.37 6.15 -5.30
CA VAL A 60 3.24 6.77 -3.97
C VAL A 60 1.80 7.18 -3.72
N ALA A 61 1.25 6.77 -2.56
CA ALA A 61 -0.09 7.13 -2.09
C ALA A 61 0.00 7.80 -0.72
N TYR A 62 -0.46 9.05 -0.57
CA TYR A 62 -0.43 9.71 0.74
C TYR A 62 -1.55 10.71 0.95
N GLY A 63 -1.96 10.87 2.21
CA GLY A 63 -2.95 11.86 2.60
C GLY A 63 -4.32 11.69 1.95
N ASN A 64 -4.65 10.52 1.36
CA ASN A 64 -5.97 10.26 0.81
C ASN A 64 -7.01 10.09 1.92
N GLY A 65 -8.26 10.45 1.66
CA GLY A 65 -9.34 10.60 2.65
C GLY A 65 -9.34 11.97 3.33
N TYR A 66 -8.38 12.82 3.01
CA TYR A 66 -8.30 14.22 3.41
C TYR A 66 -8.11 15.12 2.19
N LEU A 67 -8.87 16.18 2.10
CA LEU A 67 -8.64 17.22 1.10
C LEU A 67 -7.43 18.09 1.50
N GLU A 68 -6.93 18.89 0.57
CA GLU A 68 -5.77 19.76 0.78
C GLU A 68 -5.97 20.76 1.93
N ASP A 69 -7.21 21.19 2.17
CA ASP A 69 -7.58 22.06 3.29
C ASP A 69 -7.73 21.33 4.64
N GLY A 70 -7.48 20.02 4.68
CA GLY A 70 -7.63 19.18 5.86
C GLY A 70 -9.06 18.67 6.10
N THR A 71 -9.99 18.93 5.18
CA THR A 71 -11.36 18.39 5.29
C THR A 71 -11.31 16.86 5.34
N ASN A 72 -11.91 16.28 6.40
CA ASN A 72 -12.10 14.84 6.53
C ASN A 72 -13.16 14.38 5.51
N ALA A 73 -12.77 13.52 4.59
CA ALA A 73 -13.58 13.12 3.45
C ALA A 73 -13.97 11.62 3.49
N GLY A 74 -13.81 10.86 2.39
CA GLY A 74 -14.24 9.47 2.25
C GLY A 74 -13.41 8.42 2.99
N ASN A 75 -13.20 7.26 2.39
CA ASN A 75 -12.52 6.12 3.02
C ASN A 75 -11.03 6.38 3.25
N GLY A 76 -10.31 6.77 2.19
CA GLY A 76 -8.93 7.18 2.26
C GLY A 76 -7.92 6.05 2.43
N ASN A 77 -8.06 4.96 1.68
CA ASN A 77 -6.99 3.99 1.58
C ASN A 77 -5.90 4.50 0.60
N GLY A 78 -4.66 4.08 0.81
CA GLY A 78 -3.59 4.35 -0.15
C GLY A 78 -3.76 3.51 -1.41
N PHE A 79 -3.64 2.19 -1.27
CA PHE A 79 -3.82 1.20 -2.33
C PHE A 79 -4.92 0.22 -1.93
N LYS A 80 -6.14 0.42 -2.45
CA LYS A 80 -7.28 -0.47 -2.28
C LYS A 80 -7.32 -1.45 -3.44
N MET A 81 -7.00 -2.71 -3.16
CA MET A 81 -6.62 -3.68 -4.18
C MET A 81 -7.66 -4.80 -4.33
N GLY A 82 -8.93 -4.45 -4.48
CA GLY A 82 -9.96 -5.44 -4.74
C GLY A 82 -11.33 -5.10 -4.19
N GLY A 83 -12.22 -6.09 -4.17
CA GLY A 83 -13.59 -5.99 -3.65
C GLY A 83 -14.31 -7.34 -3.63
N ASP A 84 -15.34 -7.43 -2.80
CA ASP A 84 -16.31 -8.53 -2.73
C ASP A 84 -15.73 -9.94 -2.64
N SER A 85 -14.52 -10.08 -2.13
CA SER A 85 -13.79 -11.36 -2.07
C SER A 85 -13.55 -12.01 -3.44
N LEU A 86 -13.53 -11.20 -4.50
CA LEU A 86 -13.24 -11.65 -5.86
C LEU A 86 -11.73 -11.66 -6.11
N SER A 87 -11.24 -12.71 -6.76
CA SER A 87 -9.84 -12.85 -7.17
C SER A 87 -9.50 -11.82 -8.25
N GLY A 88 -8.35 -11.17 -8.16
CA GLY A 88 -7.83 -10.22 -9.14
C GLY A 88 -6.35 -10.39 -9.40
N TYR A 89 -5.64 -11.09 -8.52
CA TYR A 89 -4.19 -11.29 -8.59
C TYR A 89 -3.40 -9.99 -8.83
N HIS A 90 -3.87 -8.91 -8.18
CA HIS A 90 -3.26 -7.58 -8.33
C HIS A 90 -1.88 -7.54 -7.69
N ARG A 91 -1.00 -6.74 -8.24
CA ARG A 91 0.40 -6.61 -7.79
C ARG A 91 0.70 -5.18 -7.34
N LEU A 92 1.35 -5.06 -6.19
CA LEU A 92 1.95 -3.82 -5.71
C LEU A 92 3.45 -4.03 -5.53
N ILE A 93 4.26 -3.25 -6.24
CA ILE A 93 5.70 -3.43 -6.32
C ILE A 93 6.40 -2.11 -6.04
N ASN A 94 7.43 -2.12 -5.19
CA ASN A 94 8.32 -0.97 -4.96
C ASN A 94 7.55 0.35 -4.74
N SER A 95 6.52 0.32 -3.90
CA SER A 95 5.60 1.44 -3.73
C SER A 95 5.52 1.90 -2.27
N VAL A 96 5.10 3.15 -2.06
CA VAL A 96 5.04 3.78 -0.73
C VAL A 96 3.63 4.26 -0.44
N ALA A 97 3.10 3.92 0.76
CA ALA A 97 1.84 4.45 1.27
C ALA A 97 2.03 5.06 2.66
N TYR A 98 1.71 6.35 2.83
CA TYR A 98 1.86 7.00 4.14
C TYR A 98 0.78 8.03 4.42
N ASN A 99 0.47 8.23 5.70
CA ASN A 99 -0.51 9.22 6.19
C ASN A 99 -1.87 9.19 5.47
N ASN A 100 -2.29 8.03 4.96
CA ASN A 100 -3.65 7.88 4.46
C ASN A 100 -4.61 7.70 5.64
N LYS A 101 -5.83 8.20 5.51
CA LYS A 101 -6.86 8.18 6.57
C LYS A 101 -7.27 6.77 6.99
N ALA A 102 -7.22 5.80 6.08
CA ALA A 102 -7.53 4.42 6.41
C ALA A 102 -6.29 3.53 6.30
N LYS A 103 -6.24 2.64 5.34
CA LYS A 103 -5.17 1.65 5.22
C LYS A 103 -4.13 2.08 4.19
N GLY A 104 -2.87 1.76 4.42
CA GLY A 104 -1.83 1.97 3.42
C GLY A 104 -1.98 1.01 2.24
N ILE A 105 -1.97 -0.29 2.53
CA ILE A 105 -2.22 -1.38 1.58
C ILE A 105 -3.44 -2.15 2.08
N ASP A 106 -4.48 -2.19 1.27
CA ASP A 106 -5.74 -2.85 1.58
C ASP A 106 -6.08 -3.90 0.53
N SER A 107 -6.11 -5.18 0.93
CA SER A 107 -6.62 -6.23 0.03
C SER A 107 -8.09 -6.00 -0.35
N ASN A 108 -8.80 -5.23 0.45
CA ASN A 108 -10.23 -4.99 0.32
C ASN A 108 -11.01 -6.28 -0.02
N SER A 109 -10.70 -7.32 0.72
CA SER A 109 -11.20 -8.68 0.59
C SER A 109 -10.76 -9.48 -0.65
N CYS A 110 -10.04 -8.92 -1.62
CA CYS A 110 -9.42 -9.70 -2.71
C CYS A 110 -8.48 -10.75 -2.10
N PRO A 111 -8.63 -12.04 -2.41
CA PRO A 111 -7.96 -13.11 -1.66
C PRO A 111 -6.50 -13.38 -2.09
N ASP A 112 -6.00 -12.73 -3.14
CA ASP A 112 -4.77 -13.15 -3.82
C ASP A 112 -3.84 -12.01 -4.26
N ILE A 113 -3.91 -10.85 -3.60
CA ILE A 113 -2.99 -9.75 -3.91
C ILE A 113 -1.53 -10.12 -3.61
N GLN A 114 -0.62 -9.60 -4.42
CA GLN A 114 0.82 -9.81 -4.32
C GLN A 114 1.53 -8.49 -4.03
N VAL A 115 2.26 -8.40 -2.93
CA VAL A 115 2.97 -7.18 -2.52
C VAL A 115 4.46 -7.46 -2.40
N THR A 116 5.27 -6.66 -3.09
CA THR A 116 6.72 -6.83 -3.11
C THR A 116 7.43 -5.51 -2.82
N SER A 117 8.46 -5.55 -1.96
CA SER A 117 9.39 -4.43 -1.69
C SER A 117 8.70 -3.09 -1.49
N SER A 118 7.65 -3.04 -0.69
CA SER A 118 6.84 -1.83 -0.50
C SER A 118 6.91 -1.33 0.94
N THR A 119 6.84 0.00 1.09
CA THR A 119 6.91 0.68 2.39
C THR A 119 5.57 1.28 2.76
N THR A 120 5.15 1.09 4.00
CA THR A 120 3.95 1.73 4.56
C THR A 120 4.30 2.43 5.88
N PHE A 121 3.77 3.64 6.08
CA PHE A 121 4.13 4.46 7.22
C PHE A 121 2.94 5.29 7.73
N ASN A 122 2.63 5.21 9.01
CA ASN A 122 1.63 6.05 9.71
C ASN A 122 0.26 6.18 9.01
N ASN A 123 -0.23 5.17 8.33
CA ASN A 123 -1.63 5.17 7.89
C ASN A 123 -2.53 4.96 9.11
N GLU A 124 -3.63 5.72 9.22
CA GLU A 124 -4.36 5.85 10.50
C GLU A 124 -5.02 4.57 10.98
N SER A 125 -5.57 3.75 10.07
CA SER A 125 -6.17 2.47 10.46
C SER A 125 -5.08 1.37 10.49
N TYR A 126 -4.71 0.82 9.35
CA TYR A 126 -3.67 -0.21 9.23
C TYR A 126 -2.64 0.21 8.17
N ASN A 127 -1.37 -0.07 8.41
CA ASN A 127 -0.41 0.04 7.32
C ASN A 127 -0.65 -1.04 6.26
N VAL A 128 -0.91 -2.28 6.70
CA VAL A 128 -1.19 -3.42 5.83
C VAL A 128 -2.43 -4.17 6.32
N ALA A 129 -3.33 -4.50 5.40
CA ALA A 129 -4.51 -5.31 5.66
C ALA A 129 -4.69 -6.39 4.60
N PHE A 130 -4.46 -7.64 4.99
CA PHE A 130 -4.76 -8.84 4.22
C PHE A 130 -5.95 -9.55 4.88
N TYR A 131 -7.11 -9.54 4.23
CA TYR A 131 -8.31 -10.15 4.78
C TYR A 131 -9.28 -10.57 3.67
N THR A 132 -10.24 -11.42 4.02
CA THR A 132 -11.38 -11.76 3.17
C THR A 132 -12.69 -11.62 3.95
N ASN A 133 -13.76 -11.26 3.27
CA ASN A 133 -15.10 -11.15 3.86
C ASN A 133 -15.91 -12.45 3.77
N THR A 134 -15.57 -13.32 2.83
CA THR A 134 -16.17 -14.65 2.66
C THR A 134 -15.13 -15.74 2.87
N ALA A 135 -15.56 -16.95 3.16
CA ALA A 135 -14.69 -18.12 3.24
C ALA A 135 -14.16 -18.45 1.84
N ALA A 136 -12.90 -18.12 1.60
CA ALA A 136 -12.20 -18.41 0.36
C ALA A 136 -10.79 -18.91 0.68
N ASN A 137 -10.22 -19.71 -0.18
CA ASN A 137 -8.80 -20.01 -0.11
C ASN A 137 -8.04 -18.74 -0.51
N THR A 138 -7.14 -18.29 0.36
CA THR A 138 -6.31 -17.13 0.08
C THR A 138 -5.00 -17.55 -0.55
N ASP A 139 -4.50 -16.70 -1.43
CA ASP A 139 -3.18 -16.80 -2.05
C ASP A 139 -2.42 -15.46 -1.94
N PHE A 140 -2.52 -14.82 -0.79
CA PHE A 140 -1.75 -13.61 -0.50
C PHE A 140 -0.27 -13.87 -0.62
N GLY A 141 0.46 -12.99 -1.30
CA GLY A 141 1.90 -12.99 -1.37
C GLY A 141 2.49 -11.71 -0.79
N ALA A 142 3.49 -11.85 0.10
CA ALA A 142 4.20 -10.72 0.68
C ALA A 142 5.70 -11.01 0.72
N ASN A 143 6.49 -10.16 0.08
CA ASN A 143 7.94 -10.26 0.09
C ASN A 143 8.59 -8.88 0.13
N GLY A 144 9.27 -8.57 1.23
CA GLY A 144 9.93 -7.28 1.40
C GLY A 144 8.99 -6.14 1.81
N ILE A 145 7.89 -6.42 2.51
CA ILE A 145 7.06 -5.38 3.10
C ILE A 145 7.78 -4.74 4.29
N LEU A 146 7.82 -3.42 4.30
CA LEU A 146 8.29 -2.61 5.42
C LEU A 146 7.15 -1.75 5.94
N SER A 147 6.50 -2.20 7.00
CA SER A 147 5.50 -1.43 7.73
C SER A 147 6.13 -0.79 8.95
N TYR A 148 6.05 0.54 9.07
CA TYR A 148 6.59 1.27 10.20
C TYR A 148 5.60 2.34 10.69
N ARG A 149 5.45 2.42 12.01
CA ARG A 149 4.58 3.40 12.67
C ARG A 149 5.32 4.12 13.77
N LYS A 150 4.95 5.39 14.02
CA LYS A 150 5.44 6.19 15.15
C LYS A 150 4.29 6.66 16.06
N ASP A 151 3.15 7.01 15.49
CA ASP A 151 2.11 7.78 16.17
C ASP A 151 0.75 7.09 16.27
N THR A 152 0.65 5.78 15.99
CA THR A 152 -0.61 5.05 16.02
C THR A 152 -0.54 3.77 16.86
N ASN A 153 -1.68 3.40 17.44
CA ASN A 153 -1.84 2.23 18.30
C ASN A 153 -2.57 1.08 17.60
N VAL A 154 -2.48 0.98 16.28
CA VAL A 154 -3.17 -0.07 15.52
C VAL A 154 -2.15 -1.02 14.88
N SER A 155 -2.21 -2.31 15.24
CA SER A 155 -1.46 -3.39 14.57
C SER A 155 -2.04 -3.68 13.19
N GLU A 156 -1.29 -4.42 12.38
CA GLU A 156 -1.76 -4.84 11.05
C GLU A 156 -2.99 -5.74 11.11
N GLN A 157 -3.74 -5.81 10.02
CA GLN A 157 -4.92 -6.66 9.91
C GLN A 157 -4.64 -7.89 9.04
N PHE A 158 -4.70 -9.08 9.65
CA PHE A 158 -4.58 -10.35 8.95
C PHE A 158 -5.75 -11.26 9.36
N LYS A 159 -6.84 -11.22 8.56
CA LYS A 159 -8.11 -11.89 8.89
C LYS A 159 -8.75 -12.57 7.67
N ALA A 160 -8.13 -13.63 7.17
CA ALA A 160 -8.80 -14.48 6.18
C ALA A 160 -9.95 -15.26 6.86
N LYS A 161 -11.12 -15.31 6.23
CA LYS A 161 -12.24 -16.16 6.66
C LYS A 161 -12.16 -17.58 6.14
N GLY A 162 -11.25 -17.85 5.21
CA GLY A 162 -10.96 -19.18 4.68
C GLY A 162 -9.57 -19.66 5.09
N THR A 163 -9.03 -20.62 4.34
CA THR A 163 -7.67 -21.12 4.56
C THR A 163 -6.65 -20.09 4.11
N GLN A 164 -5.68 -19.79 4.95
CA GLN A 164 -4.56 -18.91 4.66
C GLN A 164 -3.23 -19.63 4.90
N ASP A 165 -2.35 -19.57 3.93
CA ASP A 165 -0.96 -19.99 4.12
C ASP A 165 -0.15 -18.82 4.70
N GLU A 166 0.02 -18.84 6.01
CA GLU A 166 0.74 -17.77 6.71
C GLU A 166 2.22 -17.68 6.30
N SER A 167 2.83 -18.74 5.78
CA SER A 167 4.22 -18.72 5.32
C SER A 167 4.42 -17.76 4.13
N LYS A 168 3.37 -17.47 3.36
CA LYS A 168 3.39 -16.55 2.23
C LYS A 168 3.36 -15.08 2.63
N ILE A 169 2.95 -14.78 3.86
CA ILE A 169 2.87 -13.40 4.39
C ILE A 169 3.83 -13.17 5.55
N TYR A 170 4.10 -14.18 6.37
CA TYR A 170 5.02 -14.07 7.50
C TYR A 170 6.36 -14.71 7.16
N GLY A 171 7.32 -13.89 6.75
CA GLY A 171 8.69 -14.32 6.46
C GLY A 171 9.71 -13.34 7.03
N ASP A 172 10.99 -13.68 6.91
CA ASP A 172 12.08 -12.82 7.41
C ASP A 172 12.31 -11.58 6.54
N SER A 173 11.73 -11.53 5.35
CA SER A 173 11.76 -10.35 4.49
C SER A 173 10.67 -9.32 4.80
N ASN A 174 9.66 -9.67 5.61
CA ASN A 174 8.53 -8.80 5.91
C ASN A 174 8.59 -8.30 7.34
N TYR A 175 8.45 -7.00 7.53
CA TYR A 175 8.45 -6.32 8.82
C TYR A 175 7.08 -5.68 9.05
N TYR A 176 6.40 -6.13 10.09
CA TYR A 176 5.06 -5.66 10.44
C TYR A 176 5.04 -4.98 11.80
N TRP A 177 4.20 -3.96 11.93
CA TRP A 177 4.01 -3.25 13.17
C TRP A 177 3.22 -4.07 14.18
N ASP A 178 3.72 -4.13 15.40
CA ASP A 178 3.05 -4.70 16.55
C ASP A 178 2.80 -3.62 17.60
N THR A 179 1.53 -3.33 17.86
CA THR A 179 1.10 -2.32 18.83
C THR A 179 1.48 -2.70 20.26
N THR A 180 1.47 -3.96 20.62
CA THR A 180 1.84 -4.41 21.98
C THR A 180 3.33 -4.23 22.20
N ALA A 181 4.13 -4.61 21.22
CA ALA A 181 5.60 -4.49 21.28
C ALA A 181 6.09 -3.08 20.92
N GLN A 182 5.23 -2.20 20.37
CA GLN A 182 5.57 -0.85 19.89
C GLN A 182 6.76 -0.84 18.94
N LYS A 183 6.79 -1.80 18.03
CA LYS A 183 7.88 -1.96 17.05
C LYS A 183 7.42 -2.72 15.82
N SER A 184 8.14 -2.53 14.73
CA SER A 184 8.04 -3.38 13.55
C SER A 184 9.10 -4.45 13.58
N SER A 185 8.71 -5.69 13.37
CA SER A 185 9.63 -6.83 13.37
C SER A 185 9.28 -7.85 12.30
N ASN A 186 10.29 -8.63 11.89
CA ASN A 186 10.10 -9.79 11.04
C ASN A 186 9.88 -11.06 11.88
N LYS A 187 9.70 -12.18 11.20
CA LYS A 187 9.46 -13.49 11.84
C LYS A 187 10.57 -13.92 12.79
N SER A 188 11.84 -13.64 12.47
CA SER A 188 12.99 -13.96 13.33
C SER A 188 13.22 -12.95 14.46
N GLY A 189 12.40 -11.91 14.56
CA GLY A 189 12.48 -10.90 15.62
C GLY A 189 13.45 -9.74 15.35
N ALA A 190 14.05 -9.65 14.16
CA ALA A 190 14.79 -8.46 13.75
C ALA A 190 13.84 -7.27 13.64
N THR A 191 14.27 -6.08 14.09
CA THR A 191 13.42 -4.90 14.25
C THR A 191 13.84 -3.75 13.36
N VAL A 192 12.86 -2.97 12.92
CA VAL A 192 13.06 -1.70 12.23
C VAL A 192 13.43 -0.62 13.23
N THR A 193 14.37 0.24 12.85
CA THR A 193 14.79 1.41 13.62
C THR A 193 14.77 2.66 12.73
N ASP A 194 14.74 3.85 13.35
CA ASP A 194 14.68 5.11 12.59
C ASP A 194 15.87 5.30 11.63
N ASP A 195 17.03 4.74 11.95
CA ASP A 195 18.23 4.83 11.11
C ASP A 195 18.17 3.99 9.82
N TRP A 196 17.12 3.20 9.63
CA TRP A 196 16.81 2.59 8.34
C TRP A 196 16.36 3.62 7.30
N PHE A 197 15.91 4.81 7.75
CA PHE A 197 15.41 5.88 6.91
C PHE A 197 16.32 7.11 6.92
N VAL A 198 16.46 7.76 5.78
CA VAL A 198 17.11 9.10 5.70
C VAL A 198 16.27 10.11 6.49
N SER A 199 14.94 10.07 6.30
CA SER A 199 14.00 10.89 7.06
C SER A 199 12.64 10.16 7.18
N THR A 200 11.97 10.37 8.32
CA THR A 200 10.58 10.01 8.56
C THR A 200 9.69 11.25 8.74
N ASP A 201 10.17 12.42 8.37
CA ASP A 201 9.45 13.70 8.44
C ASP A 201 8.45 13.81 7.28
N THR A 202 7.18 13.56 7.55
CA THR A 202 6.10 13.57 6.55
C THR A 202 5.69 14.97 6.08
N SER A 203 6.31 16.04 6.58
CA SER A 203 6.19 17.37 5.98
C SER A 203 6.97 17.52 4.67
N ILE A 204 7.90 16.59 4.41
CA ILE A 204 8.63 16.50 3.13
C ILE A 204 7.69 15.93 2.06
N VAL A 205 7.55 16.64 0.95
CA VAL A 205 6.67 16.26 -0.14
C VAL A 205 7.46 15.60 -1.28
N PRO A 206 7.01 14.45 -1.81
CA PRO A 206 7.59 13.85 -3.01
C PRO A 206 7.50 14.78 -4.23
N THR A 207 8.54 14.78 -5.05
CA THR A 207 8.61 15.55 -6.30
C THR A 207 8.96 14.63 -7.48
N ARG A 208 9.20 15.18 -8.66
CA ARG A 208 9.68 14.43 -9.80
C ARG A 208 11.08 14.89 -10.20
N ASN A 209 11.93 13.94 -10.55
CA ASN A 209 13.19 14.18 -11.20
C ASN A 209 12.99 14.61 -12.68
N ALA A 210 14.03 15.12 -13.33
CA ALA A 210 13.95 15.55 -14.72
C ALA A 210 13.61 14.40 -15.70
N ASP A 211 13.92 13.16 -15.34
CA ASP A 211 13.60 11.95 -16.11
C ASP A 211 12.17 11.42 -15.85
N GLY A 212 11.40 12.11 -15.00
CA GLY A 212 10.02 11.75 -14.65
C GLY A 212 9.90 10.76 -13.49
N THR A 213 10.99 10.19 -12.99
CA THR A 213 10.95 9.31 -11.80
C THR A 213 10.59 10.07 -10.53
N ILE A 214 10.05 9.36 -9.53
CA ILE A 214 9.68 9.97 -8.25
C ILE A 214 10.94 10.20 -7.41
N ASN A 215 11.04 11.41 -6.86
CA ASN A 215 12.02 11.76 -5.86
C ASN A 215 11.31 11.94 -4.51
N MET A 216 11.62 11.11 -3.56
CA MET A 216 11.07 11.18 -2.20
C MET A 216 11.71 12.28 -1.34
N ASN A 217 12.71 13.01 -1.85
CA ASN A 217 13.40 14.09 -1.14
C ASN A 217 13.93 13.70 0.25
N GLY A 218 14.31 12.43 0.42
CA GLY A 218 14.76 11.86 1.68
C GLY A 218 13.67 11.23 2.53
N LEU A 219 12.39 11.59 2.32
CA LEU A 219 11.27 10.98 3.05
C LEU A 219 11.18 9.48 2.75
N LEU A 220 11.22 8.66 3.81
CA LEU A 220 11.13 7.19 3.75
C LEU A 220 12.15 6.55 2.79
N VAL A 221 13.18 7.28 2.40
CA VAL A 221 14.31 6.76 1.64
C VAL A 221 15.11 5.84 2.53
N LEU A 222 15.34 4.60 2.09
CA LEU A 222 16.05 3.61 2.87
C LEU A 222 17.57 3.80 2.78
N THR A 223 18.22 3.68 3.94
CA THR A 223 19.68 3.63 4.07
C THR A 223 20.20 2.20 3.81
N ASP A 224 21.50 2.01 3.88
CA ASP A 224 22.16 0.69 3.83
C ASP A 224 21.93 -0.19 5.08
N LYS A 225 21.33 0.39 6.13
CA LYS A 225 20.87 -0.35 7.32
C LYS A 225 19.67 -1.25 7.04
N ALA A 226 18.81 -0.84 6.13
CA ALA A 226 17.66 -1.65 5.73
C ALA A 226 18.12 -2.82 4.84
N PRO A 227 17.70 -4.06 5.12
CA PRO A 227 18.09 -5.22 4.33
C PRO A 227 17.73 -5.06 2.84
N ALA A 228 18.53 -5.65 1.97
CA ALA A 228 18.24 -5.66 0.54
C ALA A 228 16.88 -6.33 0.27
N GLY A 229 16.09 -5.77 -0.64
CA GLY A 229 14.76 -6.27 -1.00
C GLY A 229 13.64 -5.91 -0.01
N VAL A 230 13.96 -5.32 1.13
CA VAL A 230 12.98 -4.84 2.12
C VAL A 230 12.63 -3.38 1.86
N GLY A 231 11.34 -3.08 1.81
CA GLY A 231 10.82 -1.74 1.58
C GLY A 231 11.04 -1.20 0.17
N ALA A 232 10.41 -0.08 -0.12
CA ALA A 232 10.49 0.59 -1.42
C ALA A 232 11.78 1.39 -1.58
N ARG A 233 12.29 1.43 -2.82
CA ARG A 233 13.49 2.19 -3.19
C ARG A 233 13.20 3.06 -4.41
N LEU A 234 12.64 4.25 -4.19
CA LEU A 234 12.18 5.19 -5.22
C LEU A 234 13.20 6.29 -5.56
N ASN A 235 14.49 6.06 -5.39
CA ASN A 235 15.52 7.09 -5.46
C ASN A 235 16.07 7.34 -6.88
N GLY A 236 15.23 7.32 -7.92
CA GLY A 236 15.65 7.71 -9.27
C GLY A 236 16.58 6.74 -9.99
N THR A 237 16.92 5.60 -9.43
CA THR A 237 17.55 4.51 -10.17
C THR A 237 16.47 3.50 -10.54
N ALA A 238 16.24 3.31 -11.82
CA ALA A 238 15.34 2.29 -12.32
C ALA A 238 15.68 0.96 -11.65
N SER A 239 14.78 0.49 -10.77
CA SER A 239 14.89 -0.85 -10.23
C SER A 239 14.77 -1.80 -11.43
N SER A 240 15.80 -2.56 -11.73
CA SER A 240 15.72 -3.59 -12.76
C SER A 240 14.56 -4.50 -12.40
N VAL A 241 13.52 -4.47 -13.19
CA VAL A 241 12.36 -5.35 -13.08
C VAL A 241 12.90 -6.78 -13.14
N ILE A 242 12.80 -7.50 -12.04
CA ILE A 242 13.01 -8.95 -12.07
C ILE A 242 11.76 -9.52 -12.76
N THR A 243 11.94 -9.88 -14.03
CA THR A 243 10.96 -10.60 -14.86
C THR A 243 10.66 -11.98 -14.29
#